data_e16c426dc826116467f2a4c47932b710
#
_entry.id   e16c426dc826116467f2a4c47932b710
#
_cell.length_a   1.000
_cell.length_b   1.000
_cell.length_c   1.000
_cell.angle_alpha   90.00
_cell.angle_beta   90.00
_cell.angle_gamma   90.00
#
_symmetry.space_group_name_H-M   'P 1'
#
loop_
_entity.id
_entity.type
_entity.pdbx_description
1 polymer ?
#
loop_
_entity_poly.entity_id
_entity_poly.type
_entity_poly.pdbx_seq_one_letter_code
_entity_poly.pdbx_strand_id
1 'polypeptide(L)'
;MKLSVGEIVLSLDESTLRYQVEAAGIEWKWSDHFCPAILTEKGEIPFTQWKEIRHTEFSCGVGKGIHSTYRNYLGKADSYSFDTIVWVEEVNKTVHFEWIPICEKDLSIQQVRWPGYMEFEEGSKENYTLLNQGQGLLIPNNWAIALEKLSFNGQFLTSGGYMPWFGQVKHGAGYIAIASTPWNGGVYAEHPAGGPYTHVGTWWEPSLGKMDYRRCLEYTFLNNCDYNDLCKVYRNYVKEHGLFTSLEEKATRVPSVNDLIGCSFVHCGIKTNVNPKSDFYDPENPQKNNFITTFAAREKEGENLYQLGVRKMYLHLDGWAEPGYDNHHPDYLPACIEAGGWEGMKSLVDTMHRLGFMFGIHDQYRDYYLDAPTFDPAYATMLPDGTYPQHARWAGGPQTYLCGTQAPYYVRRNFTEILSHGIKLDGTYLDVFTCNEGDECANPLHRMTRKECYEFRKNCFDWLLSKGILSSSEEVSDWSMQSLVFCHYAPYHFMLQAPGTPKDGIPLPLFNLVYHDCVIEPWMMDKLSDTEDLMLYALLNGGAPYLIRDGAYANTDGSFSEGAALEMKENIRRCEVVAGLHEKVAKCEMVKHELLDDTGIKQRTTFSDGTTVTVDFAANHYEIC
;
A
#
# COMPACT_ATOMS: atom_id res chain seq x y z
N MET A 1 22.01 -27.95 -16.63
CA MET A 1 21.27 -27.74 -17.90
C MET A 1 21.47 -26.31 -18.35
N LYS A 2 21.66 -26.03 -19.68
CA LYS A 2 21.90 -24.67 -20.19
C LYS A 2 21.15 -24.45 -21.50
N LEU A 3 20.43 -23.32 -21.62
CA LEU A 3 19.62 -22.95 -22.79
C LEU A 3 19.92 -21.50 -23.20
N SER A 4 20.02 -21.23 -24.50
CA SER A 4 20.12 -19.88 -25.04
C SER A 4 18.81 -19.53 -25.77
N VAL A 5 18.24 -18.37 -25.44
CA VAL A 5 17.00 -17.84 -26.03
C VAL A 5 17.24 -16.36 -26.34
N GLY A 6 17.43 -16.04 -27.62
CA GLY A 6 17.88 -14.70 -28.03
C GLY A 6 19.21 -14.33 -27.38
N GLU A 7 19.23 -13.20 -26.68
CA GLU A 7 20.41 -12.69 -25.96
C GLU A 7 20.54 -13.22 -24.53
N ILE A 8 19.56 -13.99 -24.04
CA ILE A 8 19.53 -14.50 -22.67
C ILE A 8 20.02 -15.94 -22.64
N VAL A 9 20.89 -16.24 -21.68
CA VAL A 9 21.31 -17.62 -21.39
C VAL A 9 20.81 -18.01 -20.01
N LEU A 10 19.92 -19.00 -19.96
CA LEU A 10 19.39 -19.60 -18.75
C LEU A 10 20.16 -20.88 -18.42
N SER A 11 20.68 -20.99 -17.22
CA SER A 11 21.39 -22.16 -16.71
C SER A 11 20.77 -22.67 -15.40
N LEU A 12 20.73 -23.99 -15.22
CA LEU A 12 20.35 -24.66 -14.01
C LEU A 12 21.47 -25.62 -13.59
N ASP A 13 21.96 -25.47 -12.36
CA ASP A 13 22.75 -26.50 -11.71
C ASP A 13 21.82 -27.57 -11.13
N GLU A 14 21.82 -28.75 -11.74
CA GLU A 14 20.93 -29.86 -11.37
C GLU A 14 21.23 -30.44 -9.98
N SER A 15 22.42 -30.22 -9.47
CA SER A 15 22.84 -30.73 -8.14
C SER A 15 22.39 -29.84 -6.99
N THR A 16 22.37 -28.53 -7.20
CA THR A 16 22.01 -27.51 -6.20
C THR A 16 20.63 -26.90 -6.43
N LEU A 17 20.02 -27.15 -7.62
CA LEU A 17 18.75 -26.61 -8.08
C LEU A 17 18.74 -25.06 -8.18
N ARG A 18 19.93 -24.47 -8.38
CA ARG A 18 20.12 -23.03 -8.51
C ARG A 18 20.16 -22.62 -9.96
N TYR A 19 19.61 -21.44 -10.20
CA TYR A 19 19.59 -20.83 -11.52
C TYR A 19 20.69 -19.79 -11.69
N GLN A 20 21.04 -19.53 -12.94
CA GLN A 20 21.88 -18.46 -13.38
C GLN A 20 21.34 -17.92 -14.69
N VAL A 21 21.34 -16.59 -14.84
CA VAL A 21 20.89 -15.91 -16.04
C VAL A 21 22.03 -14.99 -16.52
N GLU A 22 22.47 -15.17 -17.75
CA GLU A 22 23.33 -14.20 -18.44
C GLU A 22 22.39 -13.28 -19.25
N ALA A 23 22.29 -12.04 -18.87
CA ALA A 23 21.43 -11.05 -19.51
C ALA A 23 21.99 -9.64 -19.33
N ALA A 24 21.73 -8.76 -20.29
CA ALA A 24 22.18 -7.37 -20.23
C ALA A 24 23.72 -7.22 -20.05
N GLY A 25 24.49 -8.17 -20.55
CA GLY A 25 25.96 -8.20 -20.43
C GLY A 25 26.49 -8.57 -19.04
N ILE A 26 25.61 -8.98 -18.13
CA ILE A 26 25.92 -9.33 -16.74
C ILE A 26 25.46 -10.78 -16.46
N GLU A 27 26.19 -11.44 -15.60
CA GLU A 27 25.82 -12.71 -15.01
C GLU A 27 25.05 -12.47 -13.70
N TRP A 28 23.83 -12.98 -13.66
CA TRP A 28 22.94 -12.95 -12.50
C TRP A 28 22.84 -14.35 -11.92
N LYS A 29 23.45 -14.57 -10.75
CA LYS A 29 23.58 -15.88 -10.14
C LYS A 29 22.79 -15.92 -8.83
N TRP A 30 21.92 -16.92 -8.67
CA TRP A 30 21.28 -17.19 -7.40
C TRP A 30 22.29 -17.71 -6.38
N SER A 31 22.21 -17.21 -5.15
CA SER A 31 23.25 -17.37 -4.14
C SER A 31 23.49 -18.83 -3.73
N ASP A 32 24.76 -19.19 -3.54
CA ASP A 32 25.17 -20.46 -2.96
C ASP A 32 24.80 -20.58 -1.46
N HIS A 33 24.47 -19.47 -0.82
CA HIS A 33 24.03 -19.41 0.58
C HIS A 33 22.52 -19.56 0.77
N PHE A 34 21.76 -19.63 -0.34
CA PHE A 34 20.32 -19.86 -0.31
C PHE A 34 19.97 -21.28 -0.78
N CYS A 35 19.09 -21.94 -0.07
CA CYS A 35 18.56 -23.24 -0.44
C CYS A 35 17.05 -23.12 -0.72
N PRO A 36 16.57 -23.43 -1.95
CA PRO A 36 15.14 -23.52 -2.22
C PRO A 36 14.46 -24.54 -1.31
N ALA A 37 13.41 -24.12 -0.60
CA ALA A 37 12.81 -24.95 0.44
C ALA A 37 11.32 -24.69 0.65
N ILE A 38 10.65 -25.67 1.23
CA ILE A 38 9.32 -25.57 1.81
C ILE A 38 9.46 -25.46 3.33
N LEU A 39 8.85 -24.44 3.93
CA LEU A 39 8.75 -24.26 5.37
C LEU A 39 7.48 -24.92 5.89
N THR A 40 7.60 -25.70 6.96
CA THR A 40 6.50 -26.35 7.67
C THR A 40 6.62 -26.09 9.18
N GLU A 41 5.61 -26.45 9.95
CA GLU A 41 5.68 -26.41 11.43
C GLU A 41 6.85 -27.22 12.01
N LYS A 42 7.32 -28.24 11.27
CA LYS A 42 8.41 -29.11 11.69
C LYS A 42 9.79 -28.63 11.23
N GLY A 43 9.84 -27.53 10.51
CA GLY A 43 11.06 -26.94 10.00
C GLY A 43 11.10 -26.86 8.47
N GLU A 44 12.27 -26.52 7.96
CA GLU A 44 12.55 -26.30 6.55
C GLU A 44 12.88 -27.61 5.82
N ILE A 45 12.29 -27.81 4.65
CA ILE A 45 12.48 -28.98 3.81
C ILE A 45 13.09 -28.52 2.48
N PRO A 46 14.41 -28.73 2.25
CA PRO A 46 15.05 -28.42 0.99
C PRO A 46 14.43 -29.19 -0.19
N PHE A 47 14.35 -28.55 -1.36
CA PHE A 47 13.83 -29.22 -2.59
C PHE A 47 14.63 -30.46 -2.98
N THR A 48 15.90 -30.55 -2.60
CA THR A 48 16.75 -31.71 -2.81
C THR A 48 16.31 -32.96 -2.03
N GLN A 49 15.34 -32.87 -1.12
CA GLN A 49 14.78 -34.04 -0.40
C GLN A 49 13.77 -34.85 -1.21
N TRP A 50 13.29 -34.33 -2.34
CA TRP A 50 12.47 -35.13 -3.26
C TRP A 50 13.32 -36.19 -3.95
N LYS A 51 12.85 -37.43 -3.99
CA LYS A 51 13.64 -38.59 -4.48
C LYS A 51 13.68 -38.70 -5.99
N GLU A 52 12.68 -38.14 -6.67
CA GLU A 52 12.63 -38.09 -8.13
C GLU A 52 12.55 -36.63 -8.57
N ILE A 53 13.71 -36.11 -8.98
CA ILE A 53 13.82 -34.79 -9.60
C ILE A 53 14.22 -35.01 -11.06
N ARG A 54 13.45 -34.43 -11.99
CA ARG A 54 13.73 -34.53 -13.42
C ARG A 54 13.66 -33.16 -14.04
N HIS A 55 14.61 -32.86 -14.91
CA HIS A 55 14.69 -31.63 -15.67
C HIS A 55 14.53 -31.94 -17.15
N THR A 56 13.67 -31.20 -17.84
CA THR A 56 13.43 -31.32 -19.28
C THR A 56 13.38 -29.94 -19.91
N GLU A 57 13.67 -29.87 -21.20
CA GLU A 57 13.43 -28.63 -21.92
C GLU A 57 11.93 -28.34 -21.97
N PHE A 58 11.60 -27.06 -21.75
CA PHE A 58 10.27 -26.49 -21.89
C PHE A 58 10.23 -25.65 -23.16
N SER A 59 9.14 -25.71 -23.89
CA SER A 59 8.91 -24.86 -25.06
C SER A 59 7.42 -24.53 -25.17
N CYS A 60 7.12 -23.27 -25.43
CA CYS A 60 5.79 -22.77 -25.74
C CYS A 60 5.86 -21.88 -26.99
N GLY A 61 4.71 -21.35 -27.43
CA GLY A 61 4.65 -20.54 -28.66
C GLY A 61 5.46 -19.24 -28.63
N VAL A 62 5.86 -18.77 -27.43
CA VAL A 62 6.52 -17.46 -27.20
C VAL A 62 7.86 -17.56 -26.49
N GLY A 63 8.29 -18.76 -26.08
CA GLY A 63 9.53 -18.90 -25.34
C GLY A 63 9.99 -20.32 -25.09
N LYS A 64 11.16 -20.44 -24.44
CA LYS A 64 11.77 -21.72 -24.07
C LYS A 64 12.35 -21.65 -22.67
N GLY A 65 12.48 -22.80 -22.03
CA GLY A 65 13.02 -22.87 -20.66
C GLY A 65 13.24 -24.28 -20.15
N ILE A 66 13.19 -24.42 -18.84
CA ILE A 66 13.44 -25.64 -18.11
C ILE A 66 12.20 -25.96 -17.28
N HIS A 67 11.65 -27.14 -17.48
CA HIS A 67 10.60 -27.73 -16.64
C HIS A 67 11.23 -28.76 -15.71
N SER A 68 11.05 -28.55 -14.41
CA SER A 68 11.56 -29.42 -13.35
C SER A 68 10.40 -30.01 -12.58
N THR A 69 10.39 -31.35 -12.41
CA THR A 69 9.35 -32.06 -11.67
C THR A 69 9.92 -32.65 -10.39
N TYR A 70 9.19 -32.51 -9.27
CA TYR A 70 9.58 -32.97 -7.94
C TYR A 70 8.55 -33.98 -7.45
N ARG A 71 8.95 -35.26 -7.33
CA ARG A 71 8.08 -36.39 -6.99
C ARG A 71 8.69 -37.26 -5.87
N ASN A 72 7.88 -38.14 -5.31
CA ASN A 72 8.30 -39.12 -4.30
C ASN A 72 8.94 -38.49 -3.07
N TYR A 73 8.26 -37.53 -2.45
CA TYR A 73 8.67 -37.01 -1.14
C TYR A 73 8.71 -38.15 -0.12
N LEU A 74 9.82 -38.30 0.61
CA LEU A 74 10.09 -39.40 1.54
C LEU A 74 9.94 -40.80 0.94
N GLY A 75 10.07 -40.96 -0.38
CA GLY A 75 9.93 -42.24 -1.07
C GLY A 75 8.49 -42.75 -1.24
N LYS A 76 7.49 -41.88 -1.11
CA LYS A 76 6.07 -42.21 -1.28
C LYS A 76 5.57 -41.64 -2.62
N ALA A 77 5.05 -42.52 -3.48
CA ALA A 77 4.61 -42.13 -4.85
C ALA A 77 3.49 -41.09 -4.87
N ASP A 78 2.52 -41.18 -3.97
CA ASP A 78 1.36 -40.28 -3.88
C ASP A 78 1.54 -39.17 -2.83
N SER A 79 2.79 -38.83 -2.51
CA SER A 79 3.12 -37.77 -1.54
C SER A 79 3.10 -36.38 -2.19
N TYR A 80 3.40 -35.38 -1.38
CA TYR A 80 3.53 -34.01 -1.83
C TYR A 80 4.41 -33.89 -3.08
N SER A 81 3.91 -33.22 -4.10
CA SER A 81 4.62 -33.02 -5.35
C SER A 81 4.30 -31.67 -5.99
N PHE A 82 5.27 -31.11 -6.68
CA PHE A 82 5.17 -29.83 -7.38
C PHE A 82 6.06 -29.82 -8.62
N ASP A 83 5.86 -28.82 -9.45
CA ASP A 83 6.72 -28.52 -10.59
C ASP A 83 7.27 -27.10 -10.49
N THR A 84 8.40 -26.85 -11.13
CA THR A 84 8.85 -25.51 -11.45
C THR A 84 9.08 -25.38 -12.94
N ILE A 85 8.64 -24.26 -13.53
CA ILE A 85 8.97 -23.92 -14.92
C ILE A 85 9.71 -22.58 -14.87
N VAL A 86 10.94 -22.58 -15.40
CA VAL A 86 11.71 -21.35 -15.59
C VAL A 86 11.98 -21.19 -17.08
N TRP A 87 11.43 -20.14 -17.66
CA TRP A 87 11.48 -19.96 -19.10
C TRP A 87 11.67 -18.50 -19.51
N VAL A 88 12.25 -18.30 -20.68
CA VAL A 88 12.54 -16.99 -21.26
C VAL A 88 11.50 -16.69 -22.32
N GLU A 89 10.82 -15.56 -22.17
CA GLU A 89 9.99 -14.96 -23.20
C GLU A 89 10.91 -14.16 -24.16
N GLU A 90 10.98 -14.59 -25.41
CA GLU A 90 11.99 -14.09 -26.34
C GLU A 90 11.74 -12.62 -26.72
N VAL A 91 10.49 -12.20 -26.88
CA VAL A 91 10.13 -10.86 -27.36
C VAL A 91 10.42 -9.80 -26.28
N ASN A 92 9.96 -10.03 -25.06
CA ASN A 92 10.07 -9.08 -23.95
C ASN A 92 11.37 -9.23 -23.14
N LYS A 93 12.19 -10.25 -23.46
CA LYS A 93 13.43 -10.57 -22.73
C LYS A 93 13.19 -10.76 -21.22
N THR A 94 12.03 -11.34 -20.88
CA THR A 94 11.61 -11.60 -19.50
C THR A 94 11.85 -13.07 -19.15
N VAL A 95 12.37 -13.33 -17.97
CA VAL A 95 12.54 -14.68 -17.43
C VAL A 95 11.46 -14.94 -16.39
N HIS A 96 10.57 -15.87 -16.69
CA HIS A 96 9.45 -16.27 -15.85
C HIS A 96 9.86 -17.42 -14.94
N PHE A 97 9.56 -17.29 -13.67
CA PHE A 97 9.71 -18.32 -12.64
C PHE A 97 8.32 -18.72 -12.15
N GLU A 98 7.94 -19.97 -12.38
CA GLU A 98 6.62 -20.50 -12.07
C GLU A 98 6.76 -21.69 -11.12
N TRP A 99 6.13 -21.62 -9.95
CA TRP A 99 6.00 -22.72 -9.01
C TRP A 99 4.56 -23.25 -9.04
N ILE A 100 4.40 -24.58 -9.27
CA ILE A 100 3.11 -25.18 -9.58
C ILE A 100 2.86 -26.35 -8.62
N PRO A 101 1.83 -26.27 -7.74
CA PRO A 101 1.44 -27.40 -6.92
C PRO A 101 0.80 -28.49 -7.76
N ILE A 102 1.14 -29.76 -7.50
CA ILE A 102 0.59 -30.93 -8.23
C ILE A 102 -0.20 -31.83 -7.26
N CYS A 103 0.36 -32.17 -6.11
CA CYS A 103 -0.31 -32.98 -5.11
C CYS A 103 0.07 -32.48 -3.70
N GLU A 104 -0.92 -32.15 -2.90
CA GLU A 104 -0.73 -31.61 -1.54
C GLU A 104 -1.12 -32.62 -0.45
N LYS A 105 -0.56 -33.82 -0.53
CA LYS A 105 -0.74 -34.86 0.47
C LYS A 105 0.47 -34.95 1.38
N ASP A 106 0.24 -35.31 2.64
CA ASP A 106 1.26 -35.62 3.64
C ASP A 106 2.18 -34.45 4.06
N LEU A 107 1.87 -33.20 3.66
CA LEU A 107 2.65 -32.02 3.99
C LEU A 107 1.75 -30.82 4.23
N SER A 108 1.85 -30.21 5.41
CA SER A 108 1.23 -28.91 5.72
C SER A 108 2.26 -27.81 5.50
N ILE A 109 2.06 -27.00 4.48
CA ILE A 109 2.96 -25.92 4.09
C ILE A 109 2.60 -24.66 4.84
N GLN A 110 3.62 -23.98 5.37
CA GLN A 110 3.50 -22.60 5.86
C GLN A 110 4.01 -21.60 4.82
N GLN A 111 5.13 -21.96 4.14
CA GLN A 111 5.74 -21.06 3.17
C GLN A 111 6.57 -21.85 2.15
N VAL A 112 6.63 -21.37 0.92
CA VAL A 112 7.60 -21.80 -0.10
C VAL A 112 8.58 -20.66 -0.34
N ARG A 113 9.88 -20.94 -0.20
CA ARG A 113 10.97 -19.99 -0.47
C ARG A 113 11.68 -20.39 -1.74
N TRP A 114 11.37 -19.69 -2.81
CA TRP A 114 11.91 -19.92 -4.14
C TRP A 114 11.59 -18.72 -5.06
N PRO A 115 12.45 -18.33 -6.00
CA PRO A 115 13.74 -18.92 -6.37
C PRO A 115 14.92 -18.57 -5.43
N GLY A 116 14.76 -17.63 -4.51
CA GLY A 116 15.80 -17.15 -3.62
C GLY A 116 16.35 -15.79 -4.00
N TYR A 117 17.48 -15.39 -3.42
CA TYR A 117 18.16 -14.14 -3.71
C TYR A 117 19.39 -14.35 -4.60
N MET A 118 19.76 -13.29 -5.33
CA MET A 118 20.95 -13.27 -6.18
C MET A 118 22.17 -12.79 -5.41
N GLU A 119 23.36 -13.19 -5.85
CA GLU A 119 24.62 -12.69 -5.32
C GLU A 119 25.01 -11.35 -5.90
N PHE A 120 25.57 -10.49 -5.05
CA PHE A 120 26.31 -9.30 -5.40
C PHE A 120 27.76 -9.47 -4.97
N GLU A 121 28.69 -9.04 -5.79
CA GLU A 121 30.11 -9.35 -5.57
C GLU A 121 30.80 -8.39 -4.61
N GLU A 122 30.33 -7.14 -4.43
CA GLU A 122 31.04 -6.14 -3.63
C GLU A 122 30.12 -5.13 -2.95
N GLY A 123 30.55 -4.66 -1.77
CA GLY A 123 29.97 -3.53 -1.05
C GLY A 123 30.32 -2.21 -1.71
N SER A 124 29.62 -1.84 -2.78
CA SER A 124 29.76 -0.56 -3.48
C SER A 124 28.48 0.28 -3.33
N LYS A 125 28.63 1.59 -3.15
CA LYS A 125 27.50 2.53 -3.15
C LYS A 125 26.81 2.65 -4.52
N GLU A 126 27.48 2.30 -5.60
CA GLU A 126 26.94 2.33 -6.95
C GLU A 126 26.03 1.15 -7.26
N ASN A 127 26.14 0.09 -6.44
CA ASN A 127 25.26 -1.07 -6.49
C ASN A 127 24.24 -0.96 -5.38
N TYR A 128 22.98 -1.21 -5.68
CA TYR A 128 21.90 -1.00 -4.72
C TYR A 128 20.70 -1.93 -4.96
N THR A 129 19.89 -2.04 -3.93
CA THR A 129 18.60 -2.74 -3.96
C THR A 129 17.46 -1.73 -3.82
N LEU A 130 16.37 -1.99 -4.54
CA LEU A 130 15.12 -1.23 -4.48
C LEU A 130 14.05 -2.06 -3.81
N LEU A 131 13.38 -1.48 -2.84
CA LEU A 131 12.24 -2.07 -2.13
C LEU A 131 11.04 -1.13 -2.14
N ASN A 132 9.86 -1.71 -2.37
CA ASN A 132 8.58 -1.01 -2.22
C ASN A 132 8.18 -1.02 -0.74
N GLN A 133 8.79 -0.15 0.06
CA GLN A 133 8.43 0.08 1.45
C GLN A 133 7.96 1.54 1.59
N GLY A 134 6.65 1.73 1.79
CA GLY A 134 6.00 3.02 1.61
C GLY A 134 6.15 3.53 0.18
N GLN A 135 6.52 4.79 0.01
CA GLN A 135 6.81 5.37 -1.31
C GLN A 135 7.96 4.65 -2.02
N GLY A 136 8.92 4.13 -1.28
CA GLY A 136 10.05 3.39 -1.82
C GLY A 136 11.37 3.65 -1.10
N LEU A 137 12.28 2.70 -1.24
CA LEU A 137 13.56 2.68 -0.57
C LEU A 137 14.67 2.21 -1.51
N LEU A 138 15.79 2.93 -1.53
CA LEU A 138 17.04 2.52 -2.16
C LEU A 138 18.07 2.19 -1.08
N ILE A 139 18.58 0.96 -1.08
CA ILE A 139 19.61 0.50 -0.14
C ILE A 139 20.92 0.30 -0.90
N PRO A 140 21.90 1.22 -0.79
CA PRO A 140 23.25 1.01 -1.31
C PRO A 140 23.87 -0.24 -0.68
N ASN A 141 24.66 -1.00 -1.43
CA ASN A 141 25.27 -2.24 -0.93
C ASN A 141 26.12 -2.04 0.33
N ASN A 142 26.70 -0.86 0.52
CA ASN A 142 27.50 -0.50 1.69
C ASN A 142 26.72 0.34 2.72
N TRP A 143 25.39 0.32 2.72
CA TRP A 143 24.59 1.08 3.67
C TRP A 143 24.94 0.73 5.11
N ALA A 144 25.12 1.76 5.95
CA ALA A 144 25.66 1.56 7.31
C ALA A 144 24.67 0.94 8.29
N ILE A 145 23.37 1.05 8.00
CA ILE A 145 22.28 0.60 8.89
C ILE A 145 21.80 -0.78 8.43
N ALA A 146 21.68 -1.71 9.37
CA ALA A 146 21.10 -3.02 9.08
C ALA A 146 19.60 -2.93 8.82
N LEU A 147 19.11 -3.67 7.83
CA LEU A 147 17.69 -3.97 7.65
C LEU A 147 17.46 -5.46 7.95
N GLU A 148 16.85 -5.76 9.08
CA GLU A 148 16.62 -7.14 9.53
C GLU A 148 15.18 -7.60 9.29
N LYS A 149 14.24 -6.66 9.21
CA LYS A 149 12.82 -6.98 9.12
C LYS A 149 12.02 -5.91 8.38
N LEU A 150 11.20 -6.34 7.44
CA LEU A 150 10.20 -5.52 6.77
C LEU A 150 8.89 -5.46 7.57
N SER A 151 8.15 -4.38 7.39
CA SER A 151 6.78 -4.26 7.90
C SER A 151 5.92 -5.41 7.38
N PHE A 152 4.99 -5.91 8.19
CA PHE A 152 4.09 -7.02 7.85
C PHE A 152 4.82 -8.23 7.24
N ASN A 153 6.04 -8.50 7.71
CA ASN A 153 6.91 -9.57 7.21
C ASN A 153 7.19 -9.50 5.70
N GLY A 154 7.07 -8.32 5.08
CA GLY A 154 7.27 -8.09 3.66
C GLY A 154 6.14 -8.56 2.76
N GLN A 155 4.96 -8.82 3.28
CA GLN A 155 3.80 -9.23 2.49
C GLN A 155 3.46 -8.19 1.41
N PHE A 156 3.14 -8.65 0.19
CA PHE A 156 2.71 -7.78 -0.90
C PHE A 156 1.29 -7.25 -0.66
N LEU A 157 0.99 -6.08 -1.23
CA LEU A 157 -0.34 -5.47 -1.27
C LEU A 157 -0.94 -5.19 0.13
N THR A 158 -0.09 -4.86 1.08
CA THR A 158 -0.48 -4.45 2.44
C THR A 158 0.25 -3.17 2.84
N SER A 159 0.09 -2.70 4.08
CA SER A 159 0.73 -1.47 4.57
C SER A 159 2.23 -1.44 4.29
N GLY A 160 2.67 -0.42 3.59
CA GLY A 160 4.04 -0.25 3.11
C GLY A 160 4.43 -1.15 1.94
N GLY A 161 3.64 -2.16 1.57
CA GLY A 161 3.91 -3.04 0.42
C GLY A 161 3.04 -2.68 -0.79
N TYR A 162 3.11 -1.45 -1.27
CA TYR A 162 2.16 -0.87 -2.23
C TYR A 162 2.18 -1.52 -3.62
N MET A 163 3.35 -2.00 -4.06
CA MET A 163 3.56 -2.61 -5.37
C MET A 163 4.32 -3.94 -5.22
N PRO A 164 3.91 -5.02 -5.93
CA PRO A 164 4.49 -6.33 -5.74
C PRO A 164 5.75 -6.56 -6.60
N TRP A 165 6.76 -5.70 -6.45
CA TRP A 165 8.03 -5.86 -7.15
C TRP A 165 9.22 -5.41 -6.29
N PHE A 166 10.41 -5.88 -6.63
CA PHE A 166 11.69 -5.41 -6.14
C PHE A 166 12.72 -5.40 -7.27
N GLY A 167 13.86 -4.76 -7.06
CA GLY A 167 14.90 -4.71 -8.07
C GLY A 167 16.28 -4.51 -7.49
N GLN A 168 17.29 -4.81 -8.29
CA GLN A 168 18.68 -4.53 -7.97
C GLN A 168 19.40 -3.96 -9.18
N VAL A 169 20.36 -3.06 -8.93
CA VAL A 169 21.22 -2.47 -9.95
C VAL A 169 22.68 -2.77 -9.61
N LYS A 170 23.44 -3.26 -10.62
CA LYS A 170 24.82 -3.71 -10.51
C LYS A 170 25.59 -3.23 -11.75
N HIS A 171 26.59 -2.37 -11.53
CA HIS A 171 27.44 -1.82 -12.62
C HIS A 171 26.63 -1.17 -13.76
N GLY A 172 25.54 -0.48 -13.43
CA GLY A 172 24.67 0.17 -14.42
C GLY A 172 23.76 -0.78 -15.21
N ALA A 173 23.75 -2.08 -14.92
CA ALA A 173 22.73 -3.01 -15.37
C ALA A 173 21.80 -3.36 -14.19
N GLY A 174 20.55 -3.65 -14.47
CA GLY A 174 19.58 -3.93 -13.43
C GLY A 174 18.59 -5.02 -13.79
N TYR A 175 17.88 -5.49 -12.79
CA TYR A 175 16.66 -6.26 -13.00
C TYR A 175 15.51 -5.71 -12.15
N ILE A 176 14.32 -5.90 -12.65
CA ILE A 176 13.08 -5.81 -11.87
C ILE A 176 12.45 -7.20 -11.78
N ALA A 177 12.02 -7.58 -10.58
CA ALA A 177 11.31 -8.83 -10.31
C ALA A 177 9.88 -8.50 -9.91
N ILE A 178 8.90 -8.86 -10.75
CA ILE A 178 7.48 -8.57 -10.58
C ILE A 178 6.76 -9.85 -10.17
N ALA A 179 6.08 -9.84 -9.02
CA ALA A 179 5.18 -10.93 -8.65
C ALA A 179 3.84 -10.75 -9.37
N SER A 180 3.63 -11.49 -10.46
CA SER A 180 2.38 -11.40 -11.24
C SER A 180 1.20 -12.16 -10.60
N THR A 181 1.45 -12.90 -9.51
CA THR A 181 0.43 -13.52 -8.65
C THR A 181 0.66 -13.16 -7.18
N PRO A 182 0.50 -11.89 -6.79
CA PRO A 182 1.01 -11.38 -5.52
C PRO A 182 0.18 -11.72 -4.28
N TRP A 183 -1.01 -12.27 -4.43
CA TRP A 183 -2.04 -12.33 -3.39
C TRP A 183 -1.63 -13.09 -2.12
N ASN A 184 -0.90 -14.19 -2.25
CA ASN A 184 -0.40 -14.99 -1.13
C ASN A 184 1.12 -15.09 -1.23
N GLY A 185 1.79 -13.96 -1.14
CA GLY A 185 3.23 -13.89 -1.23
C GLY A 185 3.78 -12.58 -0.70
N GLY A 186 5.09 -12.51 -0.67
CA GLY A 186 5.82 -11.35 -0.19
C GLY A 186 7.28 -11.37 -0.58
N VAL A 187 7.98 -10.36 -0.13
CA VAL A 187 9.41 -10.21 -0.25
C VAL A 187 10.06 -10.37 1.14
N TYR A 188 11.17 -11.05 1.21
CA TYR A 188 12.09 -10.90 2.33
C TYR A 188 13.26 -10.05 1.87
N ALA A 189 13.76 -9.21 2.76
CA ALA A 189 14.96 -8.44 2.53
C ALA A 189 15.75 -8.37 3.83
N GLU A 190 17.05 -8.57 3.73
CA GLU A 190 18.01 -8.50 4.82
C GLU A 190 19.24 -7.75 4.33
N HIS A 191 19.64 -6.71 5.04
CA HIS A 191 20.85 -5.97 4.76
C HIS A 191 21.75 -5.95 5.99
N PRO A 192 22.93 -6.58 5.95
CA PRO A 192 23.91 -6.46 7.02
C PRO A 192 24.48 -5.04 7.09
N ALA A 193 24.65 -4.50 8.30
CA ALA A 193 25.23 -3.16 8.48
C ALA A 193 26.59 -3.03 7.76
N GLY A 194 26.71 -2.08 6.84
CA GLY A 194 27.92 -1.86 6.04
C GLY A 194 28.10 -2.80 4.85
N GLY A 195 27.15 -3.68 4.58
CA GLY A 195 27.22 -4.58 3.44
C GLY A 195 27.56 -6.05 3.77
N PRO A 196 27.88 -6.87 2.76
CA PRO A 196 28.31 -6.46 1.40
C PRO A 196 27.18 -6.09 0.43
N TYR A 197 25.95 -6.58 0.65
CA TYR A 197 24.77 -6.28 -0.18
C TYR A 197 23.47 -6.70 0.53
N THR A 198 22.33 -6.33 -0.05
CA THR A 198 21.01 -6.74 0.44
C THR A 198 20.61 -8.08 -0.18
N HIS A 199 20.30 -9.06 0.67
CA HIS A 199 19.63 -10.28 0.24
C HIS A 199 18.15 -9.96 0.03
N VAL A 200 17.64 -10.14 -1.18
CA VAL A 200 16.23 -9.90 -1.51
C VAL A 200 15.66 -11.04 -2.37
N GLY A 201 14.54 -11.58 -1.94
CA GLY A 201 13.87 -12.65 -2.66
C GLY A 201 12.40 -12.76 -2.25
N THR A 202 11.69 -13.71 -2.87
CA THR A 202 10.26 -13.93 -2.65
C THR A 202 9.98 -15.16 -1.80
N TRP A 203 8.86 -15.10 -1.14
CA TRP A 203 8.23 -16.23 -0.49
C TRP A 203 6.74 -16.29 -0.87
N TRP A 204 6.17 -17.50 -0.77
CA TRP A 204 4.78 -17.78 -1.09
C TRP A 204 4.13 -18.55 0.04
N GLU A 205 2.86 -18.27 0.32
CA GLU A 205 2.08 -18.95 1.35
C GLU A 205 0.83 -19.62 0.75
N PRO A 206 0.22 -20.57 1.49
CA PRO A 206 -1.05 -21.17 1.10
C PRO A 206 -2.18 -20.15 1.03
N SER A 207 -3.13 -20.38 0.11
CA SER A 207 -4.44 -19.76 0.09
C SER A 207 -5.45 -20.73 0.68
N LEU A 208 -6.21 -20.30 1.70
CA LEU A 208 -7.18 -21.16 2.40
C LEU A 208 -6.58 -22.53 2.83
N GLY A 209 -5.33 -22.51 3.27
CA GLY A 209 -4.61 -23.69 3.76
C GLY A 209 -4.00 -24.58 2.69
N LYS A 210 -4.03 -24.19 1.40
CA LYS A 210 -3.44 -24.95 0.28
C LYS A 210 -2.68 -24.05 -0.68
N MET A 211 -1.68 -24.64 -1.35
CA MET A 211 -0.94 -23.96 -2.41
C MET A 211 -1.63 -24.09 -3.79
N ASP A 212 -2.92 -24.14 -3.84
CA ASP A 212 -3.79 -24.60 -4.93
C ASP A 212 -3.73 -23.82 -6.25
N TYR A 213 -2.92 -22.77 -6.37
CA TYR A 213 -2.68 -22.06 -7.62
C TYR A 213 -1.19 -21.82 -7.90
N ARG A 214 -0.88 -21.60 -9.17
CA ARG A 214 0.48 -21.29 -9.63
C ARG A 214 0.97 -19.95 -9.07
N ARG A 215 2.23 -19.92 -8.61
CA ARG A 215 2.93 -18.70 -8.17
C ARG A 215 3.91 -18.27 -9.25
N CYS A 216 3.88 -16.99 -9.62
CA CYS A 216 4.67 -16.46 -10.74
C CYS A 216 5.46 -15.23 -10.33
N LEU A 217 6.75 -15.23 -10.71
CA LEU A 217 7.67 -14.12 -10.58
C LEU A 217 8.36 -13.88 -11.93
N GLU A 218 8.41 -12.64 -12.39
CA GLU A 218 8.92 -12.26 -13.70
C GLU A 218 10.12 -11.35 -13.56
N TYR A 219 11.28 -11.75 -14.12
CA TYR A 219 12.49 -10.95 -14.11
C TYR A 219 12.71 -10.31 -15.48
N THR A 220 12.76 -8.97 -15.54
CA THR A 220 13.18 -8.23 -16.74
C THR A 220 14.52 -7.59 -16.48
N PHE A 221 15.48 -7.85 -17.36
CA PHE A 221 16.87 -7.38 -17.25
C PHE A 221 17.14 -6.22 -18.20
N LEU A 222 17.83 -5.17 -17.71
CA LEU A 222 18.13 -3.95 -18.45
C LEU A 222 19.61 -3.60 -18.41
N ASN A 223 20.09 -3.01 -19.51
CA ASN A 223 21.41 -2.39 -19.65
C ASN A 223 21.32 -0.89 -19.41
N ASN A 224 22.40 -0.29 -18.91
CA ASN A 224 22.53 1.15 -18.76
C ASN A 224 21.28 1.78 -18.13
N CYS A 225 20.86 1.24 -16.98
CA CYS A 225 19.64 1.61 -16.31
C CYS A 225 19.89 2.12 -14.89
N ASP A 226 18.92 2.85 -14.40
CA ASP A 226 18.77 3.22 -13.00
C ASP A 226 17.37 2.85 -12.48
N TYR A 227 17.05 3.27 -11.26
CA TYR A 227 15.73 3.00 -10.66
C TYR A 227 14.56 3.63 -11.43
N ASN A 228 14.77 4.74 -12.15
CA ASN A 228 13.72 5.33 -13.00
C ASN A 228 13.33 4.38 -14.12
N ASP A 229 14.31 3.70 -14.73
CA ASP A 229 14.06 2.77 -15.83
C ASP A 229 13.30 1.52 -15.33
N LEU A 230 13.64 1.01 -14.13
CA LEU A 230 12.91 -0.08 -13.51
C LEU A 230 11.45 0.32 -13.20
N CYS A 231 11.23 1.54 -12.68
CA CYS A 231 9.88 2.06 -12.47
C CYS A 231 9.10 2.21 -13.78
N LYS A 232 9.73 2.59 -14.89
CA LYS A 232 9.10 2.65 -16.21
C LYS A 232 8.67 1.28 -16.71
N VAL A 233 9.48 0.23 -16.49
CA VAL A 233 9.07 -1.15 -16.80
C VAL A 233 7.80 -1.50 -16.03
N TYR A 234 7.76 -1.21 -14.71
CA TYR A 234 6.57 -1.50 -13.91
C TYR A 234 5.37 -0.64 -14.31
N ARG A 235 5.56 0.65 -14.61
CA ARG A 235 4.49 1.51 -15.13
C ARG A 235 3.88 0.98 -16.43
N ASN A 236 4.69 0.45 -17.34
CA ASN A 236 4.19 -0.20 -18.56
C ASN A 236 3.42 -1.49 -18.22
N TYR A 237 3.98 -2.32 -17.34
CA TYR A 237 3.33 -3.53 -16.86
C TYR A 237 1.91 -3.26 -16.33
N VAL A 238 1.75 -2.29 -15.42
CA VAL A 238 0.43 -1.99 -14.84
C VAL A 238 -0.56 -1.42 -15.85
N LYS A 239 -0.09 -0.69 -16.86
CA LYS A 239 -0.93 -0.22 -17.99
C LYS A 239 -1.40 -1.38 -18.86
N GLU A 240 -0.51 -2.31 -19.22
CA GLU A 240 -0.82 -3.48 -20.04
C GLU A 240 -1.75 -4.46 -19.31
N HIS A 241 -1.65 -4.57 -17.98
CA HIS A 241 -2.48 -5.44 -17.16
C HIS A 241 -3.76 -4.76 -16.61
N GLY A 242 -4.03 -3.51 -17.05
CA GLY A 242 -5.26 -2.81 -16.71
C GLY A 242 -5.35 -2.41 -15.22
N LEU A 243 -4.23 -2.30 -14.51
CA LEU A 243 -4.18 -1.82 -13.12
C LEU A 243 -4.10 -0.30 -13.01
N PHE A 244 -3.83 0.38 -14.11
CA PHE A 244 -3.64 1.80 -14.19
C PHE A 244 -4.90 2.52 -14.69
N THR A 245 -5.33 3.58 -13.99
CA THR A 245 -6.32 4.55 -14.47
C THR A 245 -5.93 5.93 -13.96
N SER A 246 -5.62 6.85 -14.87
CA SER A 246 -5.16 8.20 -14.50
C SER A 246 -6.27 9.03 -13.84
N LEU A 247 -5.88 10.07 -13.09
CA LEU A 247 -6.81 11.07 -12.54
C LEU A 247 -7.59 11.78 -13.66
N GLU A 248 -6.97 11.97 -14.83
CA GLU A 248 -7.66 12.53 -16.00
C GLU A 248 -8.80 11.62 -16.48
N GLU A 249 -8.55 10.32 -16.59
CA GLU A 249 -9.57 9.33 -16.94
C GLU A 249 -10.65 9.21 -15.86
N LYS A 250 -10.27 9.25 -14.57
CA LYS A 250 -11.23 9.28 -13.46
C LYS A 250 -12.09 10.55 -13.49
N ALA A 251 -11.50 11.72 -13.80
CA ALA A 251 -12.21 12.99 -13.91
C ALA A 251 -13.21 13.03 -15.08
N THR A 252 -12.99 12.25 -16.16
CA THR A 252 -13.99 12.13 -17.23
C THR A 252 -15.25 11.39 -16.78
N ARG A 253 -15.12 10.49 -15.79
CA ARG A 253 -16.24 9.74 -15.20
C ARG A 253 -16.90 10.47 -14.05
N VAL A 254 -16.09 11.10 -13.19
CA VAL A 254 -16.51 11.84 -11.99
C VAL A 254 -15.81 13.19 -11.97
N PRO A 255 -16.41 14.25 -12.55
CA PRO A 255 -15.76 15.56 -12.72
C PRO A 255 -15.25 16.21 -11.43
N SER A 256 -15.84 15.91 -10.27
CA SER A 256 -15.41 16.42 -8.94
C SER A 256 -14.00 15.99 -8.53
N VAL A 257 -13.36 15.06 -9.24
CA VAL A 257 -11.90 14.80 -9.10
C VAL A 257 -11.12 16.11 -9.31
N ASN A 258 -11.53 16.96 -10.26
CA ASN A 258 -10.89 18.25 -10.51
C ASN A 258 -11.06 19.25 -9.35
N ASP A 259 -12.16 19.15 -8.62
CA ASP A 259 -12.43 20.02 -7.47
C ASP A 259 -11.54 19.65 -6.28
N LEU A 260 -11.18 18.36 -6.15
CA LEU A 260 -10.31 17.88 -5.09
C LEU A 260 -8.82 18.24 -5.30
N ILE A 261 -8.37 18.35 -6.56
CA ILE A 261 -7.01 18.76 -6.90
C ILE A 261 -6.73 20.17 -6.37
N GLY A 262 -5.66 20.35 -5.58
CA GLY A 262 -5.30 21.62 -4.95
C GLY A 262 -6.05 21.93 -3.65
N CYS A 263 -6.85 21.00 -3.11
CA CYS A 263 -7.41 21.16 -1.78
C CYS A 263 -6.34 21.02 -0.70
N SER A 264 -6.45 21.81 0.36
CA SER A 264 -5.86 21.50 1.65
C SER A 264 -6.75 20.51 2.38
N PHE A 265 -6.16 19.45 2.93
CA PHE A 265 -6.90 18.40 3.64
C PHE A 265 -7.03 18.75 5.12
N VAL A 266 -8.23 18.56 5.65
CA VAL A 266 -8.57 18.77 7.06
C VAL A 266 -9.26 17.52 7.58
N HIS A 267 -8.68 16.90 8.60
CA HIS A 267 -9.16 15.68 9.23
C HIS A 267 -9.61 15.99 10.66
N CYS A 268 -10.91 15.85 10.93
CA CYS A 268 -11.54 16.18 12.21
C CYS A 268 -12.47 15.06 12.68
N GLY A 269 -12.82 15.07 13.98
CA GLY A 269 -13.74 14.11 14.59
C GLY A 269 -14.95 14.76 15.25
N ILE A 270 -16.00 13.96 15.45
CA ILE A 270 -17.21 14.33 16.17
C ILE A 270 -17.29 13.62 17.51
N LYS A 271 -17.31 12.29 17.53
CA LYS A 271 -17.47 11.50 18.75
C LYS A 271 -16.40 10.42 18.85
N THR A 272 -15.78 10.35 20.01
CA THR A 272 -15.00 9.18 20.45
C THR A 272 -15.71 8.56 21.65
N ASN A 273 -15.88 7.23 21.62
CA ASN A 273 -16.48 6.46 22.70
C ASN A 273 -15.76 5.12 22.78
N VAL A 274 -14.79 5.01 23.72
CA VAL A 274 -13.97 3.80 23.86
C VAL A 274 -14.69 2.78 24.75
N ASN A 275 -14.97 1.61 24.19
CA ASN A 275 -15.57 0.49 24.92
C ASN A 275 -14.63 0.05 26.06
N PRO A 276 -15.15 -0.18 27.30
CA PRO A 276 -14.34 -0.65 28.42
C PRO A 276 -13.59 -1.98 28.19
N LYS A 277 -13.97 -2.74 27.17
CA LYS A 277 -13.27 -3.98 26.76
C LYS A 277 -12.25 -3.76 25.63
N SER A 278 -12.08 -2.53 25.17
CA SER A 278 -11.06 -2.19 24.18
C SER A 278 -9.68 -2.13 24.81
N ASP A 279 -8.66 -2.52 24.03
CA ASP A 279 -7.25 -2.37 24.40
C ASP A 279 -6.84 -0.88 24.50
N PHE A 280 -7.62 0.04 23.90
CA PHE A 280 -7.43 1.48 24.00
C PHE A 280 -8.05 2.12 25.24
N TYR A 281 -8.86 1.39 26.00
CA TYR A 281 -9.54 1.97 27.14
C TYR A 281 -8.53 2.39 28.23
N ASP A 282 -8.60 3.68 28.64
CA ASP A 282 -7.78 4.22 29.73
C ASP A 282 -8.58 4.15 31.06
N PRO A 283 -8.34 3.15 31.91
CA PRO A 283 -9.03 3.01 33.19
C PRO A 283 -8.57 4.03 34.24
N GLU A 284 -7.38 4.61 34.07
CA GLU A 284 -6.84 5.60 35.00
C GLU A 284 -7.43 7.00 34.76
N ASN A 285 -7.82 7.27 33.50
CA ASN A 285 -8.41 8.53 33.08
C ASN A 285 -9.72 8.29 32.28
N PRO A 286 -10.80 7.79 32.90
CA PRO A 286 -12.04 7.39 32.20
C PRO A 286 -12.64 8.51 31.33
N GLN A 287 -12.45 9.78 31.71
CA GLN A 287 -12.93 10.95 30.96
C GLN A 287 -12.25 11.11 29.58
N LYS A 288 -11.08 10.50 29.36
CA LYS A 288 -10.39 10.53 28.06
C LYS A 288 -11.01 9.55 27.06
N ASN A 289 -11.83 8.60 27.54
CA ASN A 289 -12.43 7.59 26.68
C ASN A 289 -13.67 8.09 25.94
N ASN A 290 -14.23 9.25 26.34
CA ASN A 290 -15.47 9.78 25.78
C ASN A 290 -15.38 11.29 25.59
N PHE A 291 -15.57 11.74 24.36
CA PHE A 291 -15.72 13.16 24.06
C PHE A 291 -16.53 13.40 22.79
N ILE A 292 -17.15 14.56 22.71
CA ILE A 292 -17.96 15.00 21.58
C ILE A 292 -17.57 16.42 21.20
N THR A 293 -17.40 16.64 19.90
CA THR A 293 -17.42 17.95 19.27
C THR A 293 -18.68 18.02 18.40
N THR A 294 -19.53 19.02 18.57
CA THR A 294 -20.78 19.11 17.84
C THR A 294 -20.56 19.45 16.36
N PHE A 295 -21.52 19.08 15.49
CA PHE A 295 -21.51 19.52 14.09
C PHE A 295 -21.46 21.05 13.95
N ALA A 296 -22.19 21.78 14.83
CA ALA A 296 -22.17 23.25 14.87
C ALA A 296 -20.79 23.82 15.24
N ALA A 297 -20.03 23.16 16.12
CA ALA A 297 -18.66 23.57 16.41
C ALA A 297 -17.73 23.37 15.20
N ARG A 298 -17.86 22.26 14.47
CA ARG A 298 -17.11 22.03 13.21
C ARG A 298 -17.52 22.98 12.08
N GLU A 299 -18.81 23.33 12.01
CA GLU A 299 -19.29 24.35 11.08
C GLU A 299 -18.61 25.71 11.34
N LYS A 300 -18.59 26.16 12.60
CA LYS A 300 -17.91 27.39 13.01
C LYS A 300 -16.39 27.33 12.76
N GLU A 301 -15.75 26.19 13.00
CA GLU A 301 -14.32 25.98 12.69
C GLU A 301 -14.05 26.17 11.19
N GLY A 302 -14.85 25.57 10.31
CA GLY A 302 -14.76 25.76 8.88
C GLY A 302 -14.95 27.21 8.43
N GLU A 303 -15.92 27.93 9.01
CA GLU A 303 -16.11 29.38 8.77
C GLU A 303 -14.88 30.18 9.22
N ASN A 304 -14.30 29.87 10.38
CA ASN A 304 -13.10 30.53 10.87
C ASN A 304 -11.87 30.23 9.99
N LEU A 305 -11.69 29.00 9.51
CA LEU A 305 -10.65 28.67 8.54
C LEU A 305 -10.80 29.48 7.23
N TYR A 306 -12.04 29.66 6.75
CA TYR A 306 -12.30 30.52 5.62
C TYR A 306 -11.92 31.99 5.89
N GLN A 307 -12.22 32.52 7.08
CA GLN A 307 -11.83 33.88 7.49
C GLN A 307 -10.32 34.03 7.64
N LEU A 308 -9.60 32.98 8.04
CA LEU A 308 -8.14 32.95 8.14
C LEU A 308 -7.43 32.87 6.79
N GLY A 309 -8.16 32.56 5.70
CA GLY A 309 -7.62 32.59 4.34
C GLY A 309 -7.80 31.32 3.53
N VAL A 310 -8.25 30.20 4.10
CA VAL A 310 -8.49 28.95 3.35
C VAL A 310 -9.54 29.20 2.27
N ARG A 311 -9.26 28.79 1.02
CA ARG A 311 -10.16 28.98 -0.11
C ARG A 311 -10.58 27.66 -0.76
N LYS A 312 -9.77 26.61 -0.62
CA LYS A 312 -10.02 25.30 -1.19
C LYS A 312 -9.63 24.23 -0.18
N MET A 313 -10.57 23.43 0.26
CA MET A 313 -10.40 22.49 1.34
C MET A 313 -11.28 21.26 1.15
N TYR A 314 -10.77 20.09 1.53
CA TYR A 314 -11.55 18.89 1.73
C TYR A 314 -11.62 18.58 3.22
N LEU A 315 -12.83 18.68 3.80
CA LEU A 315 -13.09 18.31 5.19
C LEU A 315 -13.42 16.82 5.26
N HIS A 316 -12.59 16.07 5.97
CA HIS A 316 -12.82 14.66 6.30
C HIS A 316 -13.28 14.54 7.76
N LEU A 317 -14.38 13.82 8.00
CA LEU A 317 -15.03 13.77 9.30
C LEU A 317 -15.10 12.34 9.85
N ASP A 318 -14.40 12.09 10.96
CA ASP A 318 -14.43 10.84 11.72
C ASP A 318 -15.48 10.84 12.82
N GLY A 319 -15.88 9.67 13.26
CA GLY A 319 -16.75 9.50 14.43
C GLY A 319 -18.07 10.28 14.35
N TRP A 320 -18.52 10.58 13.15
CA TRP A 320 -19.70 11.39 12.88
C TRP A 320 -21.02 10.70 13.24
N ALA A 321 -20.99 9.38 13.41
CA ALA A 321 -22.16 8.55 13.67
C ALA A 321 -22.37 8.28 15.17
N GLU A 322 -23.56 7.80 15.55
CA GLU A 322 -24.00 7.64 16.93
C GLU A 322 -23.09 6.81 17.82
N PRO A 323 -22.50 5.68 17.37
CA PRO A 323 -21.59 4.90 18.20
C PRO A 323 -20.24 5.60 18.45
N GLY A 324 -19.83 6.52 17.57
CA GLY A 324 -18.51 7.16 17.58
C GLY A 324 -17.50 6.45 16.69
N TYR A 325 -16.28 7.01 16.65
CA TYR A 325 -15.18 6.54 15.82
C TYR A 325 -14.81 5.09 16.14
N ASP A 326 -14.60 4.28 15.11
CA ASP A 326 -14.26 2.85 15.18
C ASP A 326 -15.17 2.04 16.11
N ASN A 327 -16.47 2.21 15.94
CA ASN A 327 -17.45 1.59 16.82
C ASN A 327 -18.64 1.02 16.05
N HIS A 328 -19.11 -0.17 16.44
CA HIS A 328 -20.27 -0.89 15.89
C HIS A 328 -20.26 -1.14 14.38
N HIS A 329 -19.14 -0.96 13.69
CA HIS A 329 -19.10 -1.26 12.25
C HIS A 329 -19.57 -2.70 11.97
N PRO A 330 -20.36 -2.89 10.90
CA PRO A 330 -20.80 -1.89 9.91
C PRO A 330 -22.11 -1.18 10.25
N ASP A 331 -22.61 -1.23 11.50
CA ASP A 331 -23.88 -0.68 11.95
C ASP A 331 -23.72 0.62 12.76
N TYR A 332 -23.14 1.64 12.16
CA TYR A 332 -22.81 2.89 12.86
C TYR A 332 -23.87 3.99 12.74
N LEU A 333 -24.86 3.87 11.85
CA LEU A 333 -25.94 4.85 11.70
C LEU A 333 -26.86 4.90 12.94
N PRO A 334 -27.48 6.04 13.24
CA PRO A 334 -27.57 7.32 12.49
C PRO A 334 -26.39 8.27 12.76
N ALA A 335 -26.46 9.50 12.20
CA ALA A 335 -25.58 10.60 12.58
C ALA A 335 -25.70 10.88 14.09
N CYS A 336 -24.59 11.21 14.76
CA CYS A 336 -24.51 11.40 16.20
C CYS A 336 -25.56 12.38 16.72
N ILE A 337 -26.53 11.88 17.47
CA ILE A 337 -27.69 12.64 17.97
C ILE A 337 -27.23 13.73 18.94
N GLU A 338 -26.32 13.42 19.85
CA GLU A 338 -25.77 14.38 20.81
C GLU A 338 -24.98 15.52 20.15
N ALA A 339 -24.42 15.27 18.98
CA ALA A 339 -23.68 16.29 18.20
C ALA A 339 -24.59 17.15 17.32
N GLY A 340 -25.90 16.82 17.20
CA GLY A 340 -26.88 17.54 16.39
C GLY A 340 -27.65 16.69 15.39
N GLY A 341 -27.36 15.38 15.30
CA GLY A 341 -28.07 14.44 14.43
C GLY A 341 -27.93 14.78 12.95
N TRP A 342 -28.82 14.23 12.11
CA TRP A 342 -28.85 14.47 10.68
C TRP A 342 -29.00 15.95 10.29
N GLU A 343 -29.78 16.73 11.07
CA GLU A 343 -29.97 18.16 10.81
C GLU A 343 -28.68 18.95 11.03
N GLY A 344 -27.97 18.68 12.14
CA GLY A 344 -26.68 19.30 12.42
C GLY A 344 -25.62 18.94 11.38
N MET A 345 -25.56 17.67 10.98
CA MET A 345 -24.64 17.21 9.94
C MET A 345 -24.95 17.89 8.60
N LYS A 346 -26.24 18.00 8.25
CA LYS A 346 -26.64 18.66 7.01
C LYS A 346 -26.28 20.15 7.01
N SER A 347 -26.47 20.84 8.13
CA SER A 347 -26.07 22.25 8.28
C SER A 347 -24.56 22.44 8.03
N LEU A 348 -23.75 21.59 8.65
CA LEU A 348 -22.29 21.57 8.43
C LEU A 348 -21.95 21.38 6.94
N VAL A 349 -22.53 20.38 6.28
CA VAL A 349 -22.28 20.08 4.86
C VAL A 349 -22.68 21.24 3.96
N ASP A 350 -23.89 21.79 4.17
CA ASP A 350 -24.40 22.94 3.38
C ASP A 350 -23.49 24.16 3.58
N THR A 351 -22.95 24.38 4.77
CA THR A 351 -21.99 25.46 5.04
C THR A 351 -20.64 25.21 4.36
N MET A 352 -20.10 23.99 4.41
CA MET A 352 -18.87 23.67 3.68
C MET A 352 -19.03 23.96 2.19
N HIS A 353 -20.11 23.50 1.57
CA HIS A 353 -20.37 23.77 0.16
C HIS A 353 -20.58 25.26 -0.15
N ARG A 354 -21.26 26.02 0.74
CA ARG A 354 -21.43 27.47 0.61
C ARG A 354 -20.09 28.22 0.63
N LEU A 355 -19.11 27.71 1.38
CA LEU A 355 -17.75 28.26 1.44
C LEU A 355 -16.87 27.80 0.25
N GLY A 356 -17.36 26.91 -0.61
CA GLY A 356 -16.61 26.32 -1.72
C GLY A 356 -15.69 25.17 -1.31
N PHE A 357 -15.93 24.58 -0.15
CA PHE A 357 -15.20 23.42 0.37
C PHE A 357 -15.89 22.13 -0.03
N MET A 358 -15.12 21.03 -0.06
CA MET A 358 -15.61 19.68 -0.23
C MET A 358 -15.78 19.00 1.12
N PHE A 359 -16.66 18.01 1.17
CA PHE A 359 -16.98 17.28 2.40
C PHE A 359 -16.96 15.77 2.18
N GLY A 360 -16.36 15.03 3.12
CA GLY A 360 -16.35 13.59 3.15
C GLY A 360 -16.39 13.01 4.56
N ILE A 361 -16.58 11.71 4.63
CA ILE A 361 -16.74 10.97 5.88
C ILE A 361 -15.85 9.75 5.94
N HIS A 362 -15.45 9.39 7.16
CA HIS A 362 -14.86 8.09 7.49
C HIS A 362 -15.94 7.03 7.57
N ASP A 363 -15.60 5.84 7.09
CA ASP A 363 -16.40 4.64 7.19
C ASP A 363 -15.52 3.39 7.15
N GLN A 364 -16.03 2.21 7.53
CA GLN A 364 -15.23 1.01 7.64
C GLN A 364 -16.09 -0.26 7.46
N TYR A 365 -15.59 -1.26 6.69
CA TYR A 365 -16.33 -2.48 6.34
C TYR A 365 -15.46 -3.74 6.39
N ARG A 366 -14.40 -3.73 7.19
CA ARG A 366 -13.59 -4.90 7.49
C ARG A 366 -13.75 -5.35 8.94
N ASP A 367 -13.66 -4.42 9.90
CA ASP A 367 -13.86 -4.73 11.30
C ASP A 367 -15.34 -5.02 11.56
N TYR A 368 -15.61 -6.08 12.30
CA TYR A 368 -16.95 -6.54 12.59
C TYR A 368 -17.11 -6.68 14.09
N TYR A 369 -17.68 -5.65 14.70
CA TYR A 369 -17.83 -5.59 16.15
C TYR A 369 -18.88 -6.58 16.64
N LEU A 370 -18.56 -7.31 17.74
CA LEU A 370 -19.44 -8.37 18.25
C LEU A 370 -20.74 -7.83 18.86
N ASP A 371 -20.77 -6.55 19.19
CA ASP A 371 -21.95 -5.84 19.70
C ASP A 371 -22.67 -4.98 18.63
N ALA A 372 -22.24 -5.07 17.37
CA ALA A 372 -22.95 -4.43 16.27
C ALA A 372 -24.39 -5.00 16.16
N PRO A 373 -25.42 -4.16 15.96
CA PRO A 373 -26.82 -4.59 15.94
C PRO A 373 -27.16 -5.71 14.97
N THR A 374 -26.48 -5.79 13.83
CA THR A 374 -26.67 -6.87 12.83
C THR A 374 -25.54 -7.91 12.86
N PHE A 375 -24.78 -7.99 13.96
CA PHE A 375 -23.75 -9.00 14.07
C PHE A 375 -24.31 -10.41 13.92
N ASP A 376 -23.77 -11.15 12.95
CA ASP A 376 -24.06 -12.56 12.75
C ASP A 376 -22.75 -13.28 12.39
N PRO A 377 -22.29 -14.27 13.20
CA PRO A 377 -21.06 -15.00 12.89
C PRO A 377 -21.09 -15.70 11.52
N ALA A 378 -22.27 -15.93 10.93
CA ALA A 378 -22.38 -16.45 9.57
C ALA A 378 -21.84 -15.50 8.50
N TYR A 379 -21.69 -14.21 8.80
CA TYR A 379 -21.09 -13.21 7.89
C TYR A 379 -19.63 -12.89 8.20
N ALA A 380 -19.09 -13.46 9.27
CA ALA A 380 -17.70 -13.26 9.63
C ALA A 380 -16.74 -14.08 8.76
N THR A 381 -15.50 -13.59 8.62
CA THR A 381 -14.41 -14.30 7.99
C THR A 381 -14.03 -15.54 8.81
N MET A 382 -14.15 -16.73 8.21
CA MET A 382 -13.82 -18.01 8.84
C MET A 382 -12.47 -18.52 8.34
N LEU A 383 -11.61 -18.95 9.26
CA LEU A 383 -10.33 -19.59 8.94
C LEU A 383 -10.52 -21.05 8.47
N PRO A 384 -9.52 -21.67 7.82
CA PRO A 384 -9.61 -23.06 7.34
C PRO A 384 -9.91 -24.10 8.42
N ASP A 385 -9.56 -23.83 9.69
CA ASP A 385 -9.84 -24.68 10.84
C ASP A 385 -11.25 -24.50 11.43
N GLY A 386 -12.05 -23.60 10.82
CA GLY A 386 -13.41 -23.29 11.25
C GLY A 386 -13.51 -22.25 12.38
N THR A 387 -12.39 -21.66 12.80
CA THR A 387 -12.36 -20.58 13.80
C THR A 387 -12.50 -19.20 13.15
N TYR A 388 -12.68 -18.17 13.99
CA TYR A 388 -12.79 -16.77 13.57
C TYR A 388 -11.66 -15.96 14.21
N PRO A 389 -10.95 -15.10 13.45
CA PRO A 389 -10.01 -14.15 14.04
C PRO A 389 -10.74 -13.21 15.00
N GLN A 390 -10.15 -12.92 16.17
CA GLN A 390 -10.74 -12.00 17.15
C GLN A 390 -9.66 -11.15 17.80
N HIS A 391 -10.00 -9.89 18.07
CA HIS A 391 -9.17 -8.96 18.84
C HIS A 391 -10.07 -7.85 19.45
N ALA A 392 -9.47 -6.95 20.23
CA ALA A 392 -10.18 -5.82 20.87
C ALA A 392 -9.39 -4.50 20.74
N ARG A 393 -8.63 -4.35 19.65
CA ARG A 393 -7.65 -3.25 19.49
C ARG A 393 -8.27 -1.87 19.37
N TRP A 394 -9.44 -1.74 18.72
CA TRP A 394 -9.99 -0.44 18.38
C TRP A 394 -11.06 0.02 19.36
N ALA A 395 -11.49 1.28 19.23
CA ALA A 395 -12.37 1.93 20.20
C ALA A 395 -13.64 1.13 20.54
N GLY A 396 -14.24 0.45 19.58
CA GLY A 396 -15.45 -0.37 19.76
C GLY A 396 -15.25 -1.67 20.53
N GLY A 397 -14.00 -2.06 20.84
CA GLY A 397 -13.70 -3.24 21.65
C GLY A 397 -13.75 -4.56 20.87
N PRO A 398 -14.33 -5.65 21.45
CA PRO A 398 -14.26 -6.98 20.86
C PRO A 398 -14.85 -7.07 19.46
N GLN A 399 -14.07 -7.61 18.52
CA GLN A 399 -14.41 -7.68 17.11
C GLN A 399 -13.79 -8.90 16.41
N THR A 400 -14.34 -9.24 15.27
CA THR A 400 -13.78 -10.14 14.25
C THR A 400 -13.69 -9.38 12.92
N TYR A 401 -13.61 -10.08 11.79
CA TYR A 401 -13.63 -9.46 10.47
C TYR A 401 -14.90 -9.81 9.72
N LEU A 402 -15.56 -8.80 9.14
CA LEU A 402 -16.65 -8.99 8.19
C LEU A 402 -16.08 -9.63 6.91
N CYS A 403 -16.67 -10.71 6.43
CA CYS A 403 -16.25 -11.29 5.18
C CYS A 403 -16.40 -10.26 4.03
N GLY A 404 -15.34 -10.06 3.24
CA GLY A 404 -15.33 -9.08 2.15
C GLY A 404 -16.47 -9.24 1.15
N THR A 405 -17.03 -10.46 1.01
CA THR A 405 -18.22 -10.71 0.19
C THR A 405 -19.45 -9.92 0.65
N GLN A 406 -19.50 -9.53 1.94
CA GLN A 406 -20.62 -8.81 2.54
C GLN A 406 -20.46 -7.28 2.46
N ALA A 407 -19.23 -6.80 2.38
CA ALA A 407 -18.93 -5.36 2.38
C ALA A 407 -19.74 -4.55 1.34
N PRO A 408 -19.92 -4.99 0.06
CA PRO A 408 -20.70 -4.23 -0.92
C PRO A 408 -22.19 -4.06 -0.54
N TYR A 409 -22.76 -4.98 0.23
CA TYR A 409 -24.16 -4.87 0.69
C TYR A 409 -24.30 -3.79 1.76
N TYR A 410 -23.39 -3.80 2.75
CA TYR A 410 -23.38 -2.81 3.82
C TYR A 410 -23.05 -1.40 3.31
N VAL A 411 -22.08 -1.25 2.40
CA VAL A 411 -21.79 0.02 1.73
C VAL A 411 -23.06 0.57 1.06
N ARG A 412 -23.74 -0.23 0.26
CA ARG A 412 -24.97 0.21 -0.41
C ARG A 412 -26.08 0.58 0.57
N ARG A 413 -26.27 -0.21 1.61
CA ARG A 413 -27.27 0.07 2.66
C ARG A 413 -27.00 1.43 3.31
N ASN A 414 -25.79 1.60 3.84
CA ASN A 414 -25.43 2.76 4.65
C ASN A 414 -25.42 4.05 3.83
N PHE A 415 -24.76 4.05 2.69
CA PHE A 415 -24.70 5.24 1.83
C PHE A 415 -26.05 5.60 1.22
N THR A 416 -26.93 4.64 0.92
CA THR A 416 -28.29 4.93 0.48
C THR A 416 -29.07 5.66 1.56
N GLU A 417 -28.92 5.26 2.83
CA GLU A 417 -29.58 5.92 3.96
C GLU A 417 -29.01 7.33 4.19
N ILE A 418 -27.67 7.49 4.23
CA ILE A 418 -27.01 8.81 4.37
C ILE A 418 -27.52 9.78 3.31
N LEU A 419 -27.52 9.37 2.04
CA LEU A 419 -27.98 10.22 0.93
C LEU A 419 -29.48 10.53 1.04
N SER A 420 -30.32 9.64 1.59
CA SER A 420 -31.75 9.86 1.77
C SER A 420 -32.07 10.98 2.78
N HIS A 421 -31.14 11.28 3.70
CA HIS A 421 -31.22 12.40 4.64
C HIS A 421 -30.78 13.74 4.02
N GLY A 422 -30.47 13.77 2.71
CA GLY A 422 -30.04 14.97 2.00
C GLY A 422 -28.59 15.39 2.29
N ILE A 423 -27.78 14.46 2.82
CA ILE A 423 -26.34 14.67 3.00
C ILE A 423 -25.67 14.51 1.64
N LYS A 424 -25.07 15.57 1.16
CA LYS A 424 -24.31 15.55 -0.10
C LYS A 424 -22.83 15.28 0.19
N LEU A 425 -22.37 14.10 -0.16
CA LEU A 425 -20.98 13.68 -0.02
C LEU A 425 -20.21 13.95 -1.31
N ASP A 426 -19.04 14.58 -1.20
CA ASP A 426 -18.08 14.71 -2.29
C ASP A 426 -17.09 13.54 -2.30
N GLY A 427 -16.74 13.04 -1.13
CA GLY A 427 -15.84 11.89 -0.97
C GLY A 427 -16.17 11.03 0.24
N THR A 428 -15.51 9.90 0.32
CA THR A 428 -15.55 9.03 1.49
C THR A 428 -14.27 8.22 1.63
N TYR A 429 -13.90 7.95 2.86
CA TYR A 429 -12.75 7.17 3.25
C TYR A 429 -13.24 5.83 3.78
N LEU A 430 -13.03 4.76 3.00
CA LEU A 430 -13.26 3.39 3.45
C LEU A 430 -11.98 2.90 4.11
N ASP A 431 -11.95 2.99 5.42
CA ASP A 431 -10.78 2.68 6.23
C ASP A 431 -10.32 1.23 6.06
N VAL A 432 -9.04 0.98 6.25
CA VAL A 432 -8.30 -0.29 6.24
C VAL A 432 -8.38 -1.13 4.96
N PHE A 433 -9.05 -0.69 3.90
CA PHE A 433 -9.19 -1.51 2.69
C PHE A 433 -7.88 -1.65 1.92
N THR A 434 -7.06 -0.61 1.87
CA THR A 434 -5.81 -0.58 1.09
C THR A 434 -4.55 -0.81 1.91
N CYS A 435 -4.60 -0.66 3.24
CA CYS A 435 -3.46 -0.90 4.13
C CYS A 435 -3.41 -2.31 4.72
N ASN A 436 -4.53 -3.05 4.71
CA ASN A 436 -4.54 -4.42 5.18
C ASN A 436 -4.56 -5.41 4.02
N GLU A 437 -3.88 -6.54 4.22
CA GLU A 437 -3.94 -7.67 3.30
C GLU A 437 -5.40 -8.08 3.02
N GLY A 438 -5.63 -8.68 1.86
CA GLY A 438 -6.92 -9.27 1.55
C GLY A 438 -7.21 -10.43 2.52
N ASP A 439 -8.38 -10.39 3.15
CA ASP A 439 -8.82 -11.47 4.01
C ASP A 439 -9.22 -12.70 3.18
N GLU A 440 -9.02 -13.90 3.74
CA GLU A 440 -9.51 -15.15 3.15
C GLU A 440 -10.60 -15.75 4.02
N CYS A 441 -11.65 -16.28 3.41
CA CYS A 441 -12.78 -16.89 4.13
C CYS A 441 -13.02 -18.33 3.67
N ALA A 442 -12.94 -19.27 4.59
CA ALA A 442 -13.16 -20.69 4.33
C ALA A 442 -14.65 -21.11 4.47
N ASN A 443 -15.55 -20.20 4.84
CA ASN A 443 -16.98 -20.51 4.98
C ASN A 443 -17.55 -20.96 3.62
N PRO A 444 -18.14 -22.17 3.52
CA PRO A 444 -18.63 -22.70 2.24
C PRO A 444 -19.78 -21.89 1.63
N LEU A 445 -20.50 -21.06 2.40
CA LEU A 445 -21.59 -20.21 1.91
C LEU A 445 -21.07 -18.94 1.20
N HIS A 446 -19.87 -18.49 1.55
CA HIS A 446 -19.25 -17.30 0.98
C HIS A 446 -17.72 -17.44 1.01
N ARG A 447 -17.21 -18.57 0.50
CA ARG A 447 -15.77 -18.80 0.35
C ARG A 447 -15.15 -17.66 -0.47
N MET A 448 -14.01 -17.18 -0.01
CA MET A 448 -13.34 -16.03 -0.60
C MET A 448 -11.82 -16.18 -0.46
N THR A 449 -11.11 -16.10 -1.57
CA THR A 449 -9.65 -15.99 -1.62
C THR A 449 -9.21 -14.54 -1.41
N ARG A 450 -7.93 -14.31 -1.14
CA ARG A 450 -7.36 -12.98 -0.99
C ARG A 450 -7.54 -12.12 -2.26
N LYS A 451 -7.36 -12.71 -3.43
CA LYS A 451 -7.64 -12.04 -4.71
C LYS A 451 -9.09 -11.56 -4.80
N GLU A 452 -10.04 -12.43 -4.50
CA GLU A 452 -11.47 -12.09 -4.53
C GLU A 452 -11.82 -11.02 -3.47
N CYS A 453 -11.14 -11.00 -2.32
CA CYS A 453 -11.31 -9.95 -1.32
C CYS A 453 -11.00 -8.57 -1.89
N TYR A 454 -9.89 -8.42 -2.60
CA TYR A 454 -9.55 -7.16 -3.28
C TYR A 454 -10.61 -6.77 -4.34
N GLU A 455 -11.16 -7.74 -5.07
CA GLU A 455 -12.23 -7.49 -6.03
C GLU A 455 -13.52 -6.99 -5.34
N PHE A 456 -13.89 -7.55 -4.19
CA PHE A 456 -15.03 -7.07 -3.40
C PHE A 456 -14.79 -5.67 -2.81
N ARG A 457 -13.58 -5.39 -2.31
CA ARG A 457 -13.21 -4.05 -1.85
C ARG A 457 -13.27 -3.04 -3.00
N LYS A 458 -12.73 -3.39 -4.17
CA LYS A 458 -12.79 -2.56 -5.38
C LYS A 458 -14.24 -2.29 -5.81
N ASN A 459 -15.13 -3.28 -5.73
CA ASN A 459 -16.54 -3.10 -6.05
C ASN A 459 -17.23 -2.05 -5.15
N CYS A 460 -16.78 -1.88 -3.91
CA CYS A 460 -17.24 -0.80 -3.02
C CYS A 460 -16.83 0.57 -3.57
N PHE A 461 -15.55 0.74 -3.97
CA PHE A 461 -15.06 1.97 -4.58
C PHE A 461 -15.78 2.29 -5.89
N ASP A 462 -15.95 1.32 -6.78
CA ASP A 462 -16.63 1.51 -8.07
C ASP A 462 -18.09 1.93 -7.87
N TRP A 463 -18.78 1.36 -6.89
CA TRP A 463 -20.15 1.75 -6.58
C TRP A 463 -20.24 3.20 -6.07
N LEU A 464 -19.32 3.63 -5.19
CA LEU A 464 -19.25 5.00 -4.70
C LEU A 464 -19.00 5.99 -5.86
N LEU A 465 -18.03 5.69 -6.72
CA LEU A 465 -17.76 6.50 -7.92
C LEU A 465 -18.98 6.59 -8.83
N SER A 466 -19.77 5.51 -8.96
CA SER A 466 -21.04 5.53 -9.72
C SER A 466 -22.11 6.47 -9.14
N LYS A 467 -21.96 6.88 -7.87
CA LYS A 467 -22.80 7.85 -7.18
C LYS A 467 -22.21 9.26 -7.17
N GLY A 468 -21.05 9.45 -7.80
CA GLY A 468 -20.33 10.72 -7.82
C GLY A 468 -19.57 11.00 -6.52
N ILE A 469 -19.38 9.98 -5.65
CA ILE A 469 -18.65 10.08 -4.39
C ILE A 469 -17.22 9.59 -4.64
N LEU A 470 -16.24 10.46 -4.41
CA LEU A 470 -14.83 10.13 -4.58
C LEU A 470 -14.38 9.12 -3.54
N SER A 471 -13.84 7.99 -3.99
CA SER A 471 -13.40 6.91 -3.12
C SER A 471 -11.99 7.13 -2.58
N SER A 472 -11.79 6.85 -1.31
CA SER A 472 -10.48 6.86 -0.67
C SER A 472 -10.36 5.74 0.36
N SER A 473 -9.13 5.51 0.83
CA SER A 473 -8.81 4.55 1.88
C SER A 473 -7.53 4.97 2.61
N GLU A 474 -7.05 4.19 3.59
CA GLU A 474 -5.98 4.58 4.51
C GLU A 474 -4.64 4.81 3.80
N GLU A 475 -4.21 3.87 2.97
CA GLU A 475 -3.00 3.95 2.17
C GLU A 475 -3.33 3.73 0.68
N VAL A 476 -2.33 3.40 -0.09
CA VAL A 476 -2.45 3.02 -1.50
C VAL A 476 -2.08 1.55 -1.68
N SER A 477 -2.62 0.94 -2.71
CA SER A 477 -2.21 -0.41 -3.12
C SER A 477 -2.49 -0.61 -4.60
N ASP A 478 -1.63 -1.30 -5.27
CA ASP A 478 -1.63 -1.60 -6.70
C ASP A 478 -3.02 -1.99 -7.25
N TRP A 479 -3.70 -2.92 -6.57
CA TRP A 479 -5.04 -3.40 -6.95
C TRP A 479 -6.12 -2.32 -6.93
N SER A 480 -5.93 -1.24 -6.17
CA SER A 480 -6.93 -0.19 -5.96
C SER A 480 -6.84 0.97 -6.96
N MET A 481 -5.73 1.10 -7.72
CA MET A 481 -5.43 2.27 -8.55
C MET A 481 -6.42 2.53 -9.67
N GLN A 482 -7.21 1.56 -10.09
CA GLN A 482 -8.30 1.79 -11.05
C GLN A 482 -9.45 2.64 -10.49
N SER A 483 -9.71 2.57 -9.18
CA SER A 483 -10.91 3.11 -8.55
C SER A 483 -10.63 4.05 -7.40
N LEU A 484 -9.47 3.98 -6.75
CA LEU A 484 -9.09 4.89 -5.67
C LEU A 484 -8.74 6.26 -6.25
N VAL A 485 -9.40 7.33 -5.77
CA VAL A 485 -9.15 8.70 -6.23
C VAL A 485 -8.11 9.41 -5.37
N PHE A 486 -8.18 9.20 -4.07
CA PHE A 486 -7.21 9.75 -3.11
C PHE A 486 -7.01 8.75 -1.96
N CYS A 487 -5.99 8.97 -1.15
CA CYS A 487 -5.75 8.18 0.06
C CYS A 487 -5.74 9.10 1.28
N HIS A 488 -5.70 8.49 2.47
CA HIS A 488 -5.50 9.24 3.71
C HIS A 488 -4.03 9.65 3.85
N TYR A 489 -3.10 8.74 3.56
CA TYR A 489 -1.66 9.01 3.45
C TYR A 489 -0.96 7.91 2.64
N ALA A 490 0.18 8.23 2.06
CA ALA A 490 1.09 7.28 1.44
C ALA A 490 2.55 7.72 1.64
N PRO A 491 3.06 7.73 2.90
CA PRO A 491 4.34 8.34 3.22
C PRO A 491 5.53 7.44 2.90
N TYR A 492 6.71 7.97 3.06
CA TYR A 492 7.91 7.15 3.22
C TYR A 492 7.87 6.44 4.58
N HIS A 493 8.40 5.23 4.64
CA HIS A 493 8.35 4.41 5.85
C HIS A 493 8.91 5.11 7.10
N PHE A 494 10.02 5.84 6.97
CA PHE A 494 10.64 6.55 8.10
C PHE A 494 9.71 7.61 8.73
N MET A 495 8.75 8.16 7.98
CA MET A 495 7.79 9.16 8.49
C MET A 495 6.77 8.56 9.47
N LEU A 496 6.63 7.24 9.50
CA LEU A 496 5.79 6.50 10.43
C LEU A 496 6.57 6.02 11.67
N GLN A 497 7.89 6.25 11.70
CA GLN A 497 8.75 5.87 12.81
C GLN A 497 8.92 7.03 13.81
N ALA A 498 9.45 6.74 15.00
CA ALA A 498 9.79 7.78 15.96
C ALA A 498 10.84 8.75 15.37
N PRO A 499 10.71 10.07 15.59
CA PRO A 499 11.69 11.04 15.12
C PRO A 499 13.12 10.67 15.54
N GLY A 500 14.08 10.78 14.61
CA GLY A 500 15.47 10.44 14.85
C GLY A 500 15.82 8.95 14.69
N THR A 501 14.87 8.09 14.35
CA THR A 501 15.16 6.69 13.97
C THR A 501 16.04 6.67 12.71
N PRO A 502 17.16 5.92 12.69
CA PRO A 502 17.98 5.78 11.50
C PRO A 502 17.19 5.22 10.32
N LYS A 503 17.38 5.78 9.13
CA LYS A 503 16.70 5.32 7.91
C LYS A 503 17.34 4.02 7.40
N ASP A 504 16.52 3.08 6.98
CA ASP A 504 16.94 1.78 6.43
C ASP A 504 17.61 1.90 5.04
N GLY A 505 17.54 3.06 4.43
CA GLY A 505 18.11 3.40 3.13
C GLY A 505 17.76 4.83 2.73
N ILE A 506 17.97 5.17 1.46
CA ILE A 506 17.62 6.47 0.89
C ILE A 506 16.15 6.42 0.45
N PRO A 507 15.26 7.29 0.98
CA PRO A 507 13.86 7.37 0.55
C PRO A 507 13.77 7.80 -0.91
N LEU A 508 13.06 7.04 -1.74
CA LEU A 508 12.82 7.33 -3.16
C LEU A 508 11.32 7.26 -3.49
N PRO A 509 10.81 8.10 -4.40
CA PRO A 509 9.40 8.11 -4.80
C PRO A 509 9.10 7.01 -5.83
N LEU A 510 9.41 5.74 -5.52
CA LEU A 510 9.19 4.63 -6.46
C LEU A 510 7.71 4.46 -6.81
N PHE A 511 6.82 4.64 -5.83
CA PHE A 511 5.38 4.59 -6.07
C PHE A 511 4.95 5.73 -7.00
N ASN A 512 5.39 6.96 -6.75
CA ASN A 512 5.02 8.12 -7.57
C ASN A 512 5.66 8.10 -8.96
N LEU A 513 6.82 7.48 -9.15
CA LEU A 513 7.38 7.22 -10.50
C LEU A 513 6.49 6.28 -11.33
N VAL A 514 5.61 5.51 -10.68
CA VAL A 514 4.64 4.62 -11.35
C VAL A 514 3.25 5.24 -11.40
N TYR A 515 2.75 5.81 -10.31
CA TYR A 515 1.32 6.09 -10.09
C TYR A 515 0.98 7.55 -9.73
N HIS A 516 1.92 8.50 -9.81
CA HIS A 516 1.68 9.90 -9.41
C HIS A 516 0.39 10.49 -10.02
N ASP A 517 0.15 10.24 -11.28
CA ASP A 517 -1.01 10.73 -12.03
C ASP A 517 -2.28 9.87 -11.88
N CYS A 518 -2.29 8.92 -10.93
CA CYS A 518 -3.43 8.02 -10.68
C CYS A 518 -4.20 8.35 -9.41
N VAL A 519 -3.55 8.89 -8.38
CA VAL A 519 -4.11 9.05 -7.04
C VAL A 519 -3.62 10.35 -6.42
N ILE A 520 -4.50 11.03 -5.68
CA ILE A 520 -4.14 12.22 -4.89
C ILE A 520 -3.65 11.75 -3.53
N GLU A 521 -2.43 12.13 -3.18
CA GLU A 521 -1.79 11.79 -1.91
C GLU A 521 -1.68 13.05 -1.03
N PRO A 522 -2.41 13.11 0.09
CA PRO A 522 -2.18 14.11 1.12
C PRO A 522 -0.91 13.83 1.91
N TRP A 523 -0.08 14.84 2.10
CA TRP A 523 1.22 14.74 2.75
C TRP A 523 1.25 15.46 4.10
N MET A 524 1.99 14.88 5.04
CA MET A 524 2.31 15.50 6.33
C MET A 524 3.09 16.79 6.11
N MET A 525 2.71 17.84 6.84
CA MET A 525 3.27 19.19 6.74
C MET A 525 4.04 19.59 8.00
N ASP A 526 4.28 18.65 8.91
CA ASP A 526 4.87 18.91 10.22
C ASP A 526 6.32 19.37 10.07
N LYS A 527 6.67 20.42 10.80
CA LYS A 527 8.04 20.84 11.01
C LYS A 527 8.56 20.19 12.29
N LEU A 528 9.30 19.09 12.14
CA LEU A 528 9.77 18.27 13.24
C LEU A 528 10.94 18.93 14.00
N SER A 529 11.77 19.72 13.30
CA SER A 529 12.89 20.47 13.85
C SER A 529 13.28 21.61 12.91
N ASP A 530 14.32 22.39 13.27
CA ASP A 530 14.86 23.43 12.37
C ASP A 530 15.54 22.85 11.11
N THR A 531 15.86 21.56 11.12
CA THR A 531 16.53 20.85 10.03
C THR A 531 15.68 19.72 9.43
N GLU A 532 14.44 19.54 9.89
CA GLU A 532 13.55 18.48 9.40
C GLU A 532 12.12 19.00 9.20
N ASP A 533 11.78 19.28 7.94
CA ASP A 533 10.49 19.79 7.51
C ASP A 533 9.86 18.84 6.50
N LEU A 534 8.75 18.21 6.88
CA LEU A 534 8.05 17.23 6.04
C LEU A 534 7.41 17.87 4.81
N MET A 535 7.17 19.17 4.79
CA MET A 535 6.71 19.91 3.61
C MET A 535 7.62 19.68 2.38
N LEU A 536 8.93 19.50 2.58
CA LEU A 536 9.87 19.26 1.47
C LEU A 536 9.57 17.95 0.74
N TYR A 537 9.11 16.93 1.46
CA TYR A 537 8.70 15.66 0.84
C TYR A 537 7.37 15.81 0.10
N ALA A 538 6.42 16.60 0.64
CA ALA A 538 5.18 16.92 -0.07
C ALA A 538 5.45 17.61 -1.41
N LEU A 539 6.37 18.59 -1.43
CA LEU A 539 6.81 19.28 -2.64
C LEU A 539 7.52 18.33 -3.61
N LEU A 540 8.49 17.55 -3.12
CA LEU A 540 9.25 16.62 -3.96
C LEU A 540 8.35 15.60 -4.68
N ASN A 541 7.26 15.19 -4.02
CA ASN A 541 6.29 14.24 -4.53
C ASN A 541 5.11 14.89 -5.29
N GLY A 542 5.02 16.22 -5.33
CA GLY A 542 3.93 16.92 -6.00
C GLY A 542 2.54 16.61 -5.40
N GLY A 543 2.50 16.25 -4.11
CA GLY A 543 1.28 15.82 -3.43
C GLY A 543 0.44 16.97 -2.88
N ALA A 544 -0.72 16.65 -2.28
CA ALA A 544 -1.60 17.59 -1.63
C ALA A 544 -1.19 17.85 -0.16
N PRO A 545 -1.49 19.03 0.43
CA PRO A 545 -1.08 19.34 1.79
C PRO A 545 -2.15 18.95 2.83
N TYR A 546 -1.73 18.41 3.99
CA TYR A 546 -2.54 18.43 5.20
C TYR A 546 -2.43 19.78 5.92
N LEU A 547 -3.57 20.45 6.11
CA LEU A 547 -3.67 21.60 6.99
C LEU A 547 -3.91 21.19 8.46
N ILE A 548 -4.78 20.19 8.66
CA ILE A 548 -5.02 19.54 9.95
C ILE A 548 -5.04 18.04 9.70
N ARG A 549 -4.06 17.29 10.24
CA ARG A 549 -3.93 15.86 10.00
C ARG A 549 -4.63 15.00 11.06
N ASP A 550 -4.43 15.30 12.33
CA ASP A 550 -4.84 14.46 13.46
C ASP A 550 -5.90 15.14 14.33
N GLY A 551 -6.88 15.79 13.71
CA GLY A 551 -7.99 16.42 14.41
C GLY A 551 -9.11 15.48 14.85
N ALA A 552 -9.01 14.17 14.53
CA ALA A 552 -10.05 13.18 14.84
C ALA A 552 -10.38 13.09 16.33
N TYR A 553 -9.36 13.20 17.20
CA TYR A 553 -9.50 13.12 18.66
C TYR A 553 -9.45 14.47 19.35
N ALA A 554 -9.39 15.57 18.58
CA ALA A 554 -9.30 16.92 19.14
C ALA A 554 -10.69 17.54 19.33
N ASN A 555 -11.02 17.89 20.57
CA ASN A 555 -12.21 18.67 20.87
C ASN A 555 -12.03 20.14 20.53
N THR A 556 -13.07 20.77 20.00
CA THR A 556 -13.11 22.21 19.74
C THR A 556 -14.52 22.77 19.94
N ASP A 557 -14.60 24.08 20.25
CA ASP A 557 -15.82 24.87 20.13
C ASP A 557 -15.88 25.66 18.81
N GLY A 558 -14.96 25.35 17.89
CA GLY A 558 -14.81 26.00 16.60
C GLY A 558 -14.05 27.33 16.63
N SER A 559 -13.57 27.77 17.79
CA SER A 559 -12.86 29.06 17.96
C SER A 559 -11.34 28.86 17.91
N PHE A 560 -10.64 29.87 17.41
CA PHE A 560 -9.18 29.97 17.50
C PHE A 560 -8.80 31.08 18.46
N SER A 561 -7.92 30.81 19.42
CA SER A 561 -7.24 31.85 20.20
C SER A 561 -6.37 32.71 19.26
N GLU A 562 -5.95 33.89 19.70
CA GLU A 562 -5.10 34.77 18.89
C GLU A 562 -3.79 34.06 18.46
N GLY A 563 -3.16 33.32 19.39
CA GLY A 563 -1.96 32.53 19.08
C GLY A 563 -2.22 31.41 18.08
N ALA A 564 -3.28 30.62 18.30
CA ALA A 564 -3.66 29.54 17.39
C ALA A 564 -4.05 30.05 15.99
N ALA A 565 -4.69 31.22 15.90
CA ALA A 565 -5.02 31.86 14.64
C ALA A 565 -3.76 32.33 13.87
N LEU A 566 -2.73 32.80 14.60
CA LEU A 566 -1.46 33.19 13.97
C LEU A 566 -0.69 31.97 13.46
N GLU A 567 -0.60 30.90 14.23
CA GLU A 567 -0.01 29.64 13.81
C GLU A 567 -0.76 29.03 12.60
N MET A 568 -2.09 29.03 12.67
CA MET A 568 -2.92 28.53 11.56
C MET A 568 -2.70 29.33 10.26
N LYS A 569 -2.53 30.64 10.33
CA LYS A 569 -2.20 31.44 9.15
C LYS A 569 -0.86 31.05 8.53
N GLU A 570 0.13 30.71 9.32
CA GLU A 570 1.40 30.23 8.80
C GLU A 570 1.26 28.84 8.15
N ASN A 571 0.52 27.92 8.78
CA ASN A 571 0.21 26.62 8.21
C ASN A 571 -0.56 26.75 6.88
N ILE A 572 -1.52 27.67 6.81
CA ILE A 572 -2.26 27.97 5.56
C ILE A 572 -1.30 28.41 4.47
N ARG A 573 -0.36 29.33 4.71
CA ARG A 573 0.62 29.77 3.72
C ARG A 573 1.49 28.61 3.21
N ARG A 574 1.94 27.75 4.10
CA ARG A 574 2.71 26.57 3.74
C ARG A 574 1.89 25.62 2.86
N CYS A 575 0.64 25.38 3.21
CA CYS A 575 -0.30 24.59 2.42
C CYS A 575 -0.57 25.22 1.05
N GLU A 576 -0.70 26.54 0.94
CA GLU A 576 -0.90 27.23 -0.33
C GLU A 576 0.24 26.99 -1.33
N VAL A 577 1.49 26.92 -0.87
CA VAL A 577 2.65 26.59 -1.72
C VAL A 577 2.52 25.17 -2.28
N VAL A 578 2.26 24.19 -1.41
CA VAL A 578 2.13 22.78 -1.81
C VAL A 578 0.89 22.57 -2.69
N ALA A 579 -0.25 23.15 -2.33
CA ALA A 579 -1.49 23.08 -3.09
C ALA A 579 -1.33 23.69 -4.49
N GLY A 580 -0.62 24.82 -4.60
CA GLY A 580 -0.35 25.48 -5.89
C GLY A 580 0.52 24.62 -6.82
N LEU A 581 1.52 23.92 -6.28
CA LEU A 581 2.27 22.93 -7.05
C LEU A 581 1.39 21.75 -7.44
N HIS A 582 0.62 21.21 -6.49
CA HIS A 582 -0.29 20.07 -6.73
C HIS A 582 -1.32 20.41 -7.82
N GLU A 583 -1.91 21.59 -7.84
CA GLU A 583 -2.82 22.01 -8.91
C GLU A 583 -2.18 21.92 -10.30
N LYS A 584 -0.88 22.19 -10.38
CA LYS A 584 -0.13 22.16 -11.64
C LYS A 584 0.21 20.74 -12.07
N VAL A 585 0.62 19.87 -11.14
CA VAL A 585 1.26 18.59 -11.47
C VAL A 585 0.42 17.34 -11.16
N ALA A 586 -0.69 17.41 -10.44
CA ALA A 586 -1.45 16.24 -9.99
C ALA A 586 -1.83 15.25 -11.11
N LYS A 587 -2.09 15.74 -12.33
CA LYS A 587 -2.40 14.92 -13.51
C LYS A 587 -1.18 14.62 -14.38
N CYS A 588 0.02 15.02 -13.95
CA CYS A 588 1.25 14.81 -14.68
C CYS A 588 1.94 13.51 -14.22
N GLU A 589 2.53 12.78 -15.15
CA GLU A 589 3.44 11.70 -14.83
C GLU A 589 4.68 12.27 -14.14
N MET A 590 5.16 11.65 -13.06
CA MET A 590 6.50 11.86 -12.53
C MET A 590 7.48 11.13 -13.43
N VAL A 591 8.09 11.83 -14.39
CA VAL A 591 8.90 11.21 -15.45
C VAL A 591 10.32 10.91 -15.03
N LYS A 592 10.83 11.59 -13.99
CA LYS A 592 12.19 11.40 -13.49
C LYS A 592 12.33 11.86 -12.04
N HIS A 593 13.14 11.12 -11.30
CA HIS A 593 13.68 11.53 -10.02
C HIS A 593 15.21 11.40 -10.05
N GLU A 594 15.93 12.29 -9.35
CA GLU A 594 17.39 12.32 -9.33
C GLU A 594 17.91 12.55 -7.91
N LEU A 595 18.88 11.75 -7.50
CA LEU A 595 19.74 12.05 -6.37
C LEU A 595 20.84 12.99 -6.86
N LEU A 596 20.91 14.21 -6.32
CA LEU A 596 21.89 15.21 -6.73
C LEU A 596 23.20 15.14 -5.92
N ASP A 597 23.22 14.28 -4.90
CA ASP A 597 24.38 13.93 -4.09
C ASP A 597 24.34 12.45 -3.68
N ASP A 598 25.46 11.93 -3.22
CA ASP A 598 25.64 10.53 -2.83
C ASP A 598 24.88 10.13 -1.55
N THR A 599 24.37 11.09 -0.81
CA THR A 599 23.70 10.88 0.50
C THR A 599 22.18 10.90 0.40
N GLY A 600 21.64 11.34 -0.75
CA GLY A 600 20.21 11.55 -0.95
C GLY A 600 19.65 12.76 -0.20
N ILE A 601 20.51 13.68 0.26
CA ILE A 601 20.09 14.92 0.93
C ILE A 601 19.54 15.92 -0.09
N LYS A 602 20.10 15.96 -1.30
CA LYS A 602 19.60 16.78 -2.40
C LYS A 602 18.94 15.92 -3.44
N GLN A 603 17.69 16.22 -3.71
CA GLN A 603 16.87 15.45 -4.65
C GLN A 603 16.12 16.36 -5.62
N ARG A 604 15.83 15.85 -6.80
CA ARG A 604 15.04 16.55 -7.82
C ARG A 604 14.03 15.61 -8.45
N THR A 605 12.81 16.13 -8.62
CA THR A 605 11.74 15.47 -9.38
C THR A 605 11.42 16.29 -10.62
N THR A 606 11.10 15.61 -11.73
CA THR A 606 10.62 16.21 -12.98
C THR A 606 9.29 15.61 -13.36
N PHE A 607 8.32 16.47 -13.67
CA PHE A 607 6.99 16.08 -14.13
C PHE A 607 6.85 16.23 -15.65
N SER A 608 5.86 15.57 -16.24
CA SER A 608 5.67 15.51 -17.70
C SER A 608 5.33 16.83 -18.36
N ASP A 609 4.85 17.82 -17.61
CA ASP A 609 4.63 19.21 -18.09
C ASP A 609 5.91 20.06 -18.12
N GLY A 610 7.05 19.48 -17.69
CA GLY A 610 8.35 20.14 -17.58
C GLY A 610 8.61 20.80 -16.23
N THR A 611 7.66 20.77 -15.29
CA THR A 611 7.87 21.27 -13.93
C THR A 611 8.95 20.45 -13.23
N THR A 612 9.90 21.13 -12.58
CA THR A 612 10.91 20.51 -11.75
C THR A 612 10.82 21.01 -10.32
N VAL A 613 11.02 20.11 -9.36
CA VAL A 613 11.12 20.42 -7.94
C VAL A 613 12.46 19.92 -7.43
N THR A 614 13.28 20.84 -6.93
CA THR A 614 14.57 20.49 -6.29
C THR A 614 14.46 20.79 -4.81
N VAL A 615 14.90 19.84 -3.96
CA VAL A 615 14.92 20.00 -2.49
C VAL A 615 16.33 19.76 -1.97
N ASP A 616 16.68 20.51 -0.92
CA ASP A 616 17.88 20.32 -0.09
C ASP A 616 17.41 20.16 1.35
N PHE A 617 17.35 18.92 1.84
CA PHE A 617 16.85 18.60 3.16
C PHE A 617 17.75 19.15 4.29
N ALA A 618 19.06 19.26 4.07
CA ALA A 618 19.97 19.82 5.08
C ALA A 618 19.85 21.34 5.20
N ALA A 619 19.60 22.03 4.09
CA ALA A 619 19.43 23.48 4.06
C ALA A 619 17.99 23.91 4.31
N ASN A 620 17.05 22.96 4.43
CA ASN A 620 15.60 23.21 4.49
C ASN A 620 15.13 24.14 3.37
N HIS A 621 15.56 23.85 2.13
CA HIS A 621 15.36 24.69 0.96
C HIS A 621 14.74 23.93 -0.20
N TYR A 622 13.94 24.63 -1.01
CA TYR A 622 13.36 24.09 -2.23
C TYR A 622 13.35 25.12 -3.38
N GLU A 623 13.32 24.63 -4.59
CA GLU A 623 13.09 25.40 -5.82
C GLU A 623 12.04 24.68 -6.67
N ILE A 624 11.10 25.45 -7.22
CA ILE A 624 10.08 25.00 -8.18
C ILE A 624 10.27 25.80 -9.47
N CYS A 625 10.53 25.12 -10.61
CA CYS A 625 10.80 25.72 -11.90
C CYS A 625 9.80 25.27 -12.98
#